data_1b2555ccb880d217c9de2f75c81f9c4f
#
_entry.id   1b2555ccb880d217c9de2f75c81f9c4f
#
_cell.length_a   1.000
_cell.length_b   1.000
_cell.length_c   1.000
_cell.angle_alpha   90.00
_cell.angle_beta   90.00
_cell.angle_gamma   90.00
#
_symmetry.space_group_name_H-M   'P 1'
#
loop_
_entity.id
_entity.type
_entity.pdbx_description
1 polymer ?
#
loop_
_entity_poly.entity_id
_entity_poly.type
_entity_poly.pdbx_seq_one_letter_code
_entity_poly.pdbx_strand_id
1 'polypeptide(L)'
;MQRPAFPVNEIARLKDLLSHEILDTNPDEFLDSVTHLAQNVFHVKTVLISLIDADRQWFKSRQGLDASETPRDISFCGHVILQNDIFEISDALEDQRFADNPLVTGNPLIRFYVGIPIKSALGSNLGTLCLIDDHPRKLTQEERAFLVDFKNIIQTYIINQHQNKTFQLIMDSVH
;
A
#
# COMPACT_ATOMS: atom_id res chain seq x y z
N MET A 1 -18.77 -0.93 10.29
CA MET A 1 -17.46 -1.12 9.65
C MET A 1 -17.21 -2.60 9.37
N GLN A 2 -16.76 -2.90 8.18
CA GLN A 2 -16.32 -4.25 7.82
C GLN A 2 -14.81 -4.34 7.99
N ARG A 3 -14.33 -5.28 8.82
CA ARG A 3 -12.90 -5.58 8.92
C ARG A 3 -12.44 -6.31 7.66
N PRO A 4 -11.22 -6.07 7.16
CA PRO A 4 -10.68 -6.84 6.05
C PRO A 4 -10.53 -8.32 6.44
N ALA A 5 -10.91 -9.21 5.55
CA ALA A 5 -10.66 -10.65 5.73
C ALA A 5 -9.17 -10.96 5.56
N PHE A 6 -8.73 -12.13 6.00
CA PHE A 6 -7.42 -12.65 5.67
C PHE A 6 -7.44 -13.34 4.29
N PRO A 7 -6.43 -13.12 3.44
CA PRO A 7 -6.26 -13.91 2.22
C PRO A 7 -6.18 -15.42 2.52
N VAL A 8 -6.64 -16.24 1.60
CA VAL A 8 -6.57 -17.72 1.76
C VAL A 8 -5.13 -18.21 1.95
N ASN A 9 -4.16 -17.52 1.36
CA ASN A 9 -2.73 -17.83 1.41
C ASN A 9 -1.96 -16.96 2.42
N GLU A 10 -2.61 -16.42 3.45
CA GLU A 10 -2.03 -15.42 4.36
C GLU A 10 -0.69 -15.86 4.97
N ILE A 11 -0.55 -17.11 5.38
CA ILE A 11 0.71 -17.61 5.96
C ILE A 11 1.86 -17.51 4.94
N ALA A 12 1.62 -17.92 3.70
CA ALA A 12 2.62 -17.83 2.63
C ALA A 12 2.93 -16.38 2.28
N ARG A 13 1.90 -15.51 2.21
CA ARG A 13 2.04 -14.08 1.97
C ARG A 13 2.88 -13.38 3.05
N LEU A 14 2.62 -13.67 4.33
CA LEU A 14 3.39 -13.11 5.45
C LEU A 14 4.84 -13.59 5.44
N LYS A 15 5.09 -14.86 5.16
CA LYS A 15 6.46 -15.38 5.01
C LYS A 15 7.21 -14.67 3.90
N ASP A 16 6.54 -14.42 2.77
CA ASP A 16 7.10 -13.70 1.64
C ASP A 16 7.38 -12.23 2.01
N LEU A 17 6.44 -11.53 2.64
CA LEU A 17 6.64 -10.16 3.14
C LEU A 17 7.85 -10.07 4.09
N LEU A 18 7.93 -10.98 5.07
CA LEU A 18 9.02 -11.00 6.05
C LEU A 18 10.38 -11.28 5.40
N SER A 19 10.43 -12.10 4.33
CA SER A 19 11.65 -12.38 3.60
C SER A 19 12.25 -11.14 2.91
N HIS A 20 11.44 -10.13 2.63
CA HIS A 20 11.90 -8.87 2.05
C HIS A 20 12.65 -7.99 3.03
N GLU A 21 12.52 -8.23 4.34
CA GLU A 21 13.16 -7.42 5.40
C GLU A 21 12.94 -5.91 5.22
N ILE A 22 11.74 -5.54 4.80
CA ILE A 22 11.37 -4.15 4.47
C ILE A 22 10.62 -3.46 5.61
N LEU A 23 9.94 -4.24 6.48
CA LEU A 23 9.22 -3.70 7.63
C LEU A 23 10.20 -3.09 8.66
N ASP A 24 9.77 -2.00 9.29
CA ASP A 24 10.52 -1.30 10.34
C ASP A 24 11.91 -0.80 9.88
N THR A 25 12.06 -0.55 8.60
CA THR A 25 13.29 -0.01 8.00
C THR A 25 13.25 1.52 7.90
N ASN A 26 14.42 2.12 7.74
CA ASN A 26 14.54 3.56 7.52
C ASN A 26 13.77 4.03 6.27
N PRO A 27 13.41 5.32 6.19
CA PRO A 27 12.89 5.92 4.97
C PRO A 27 13.76 5.60 3.75
N ASP A 28 13.13 5.50 2.60
CA ASP A 28 13.78 5.22 1.33
C ASP A 28 13.59 6.42 0.39
N GLU A 29 14.67 7.11 0.06
CA GLU A 29 14.64 8.35 -0.72
C GLU A 29 14.01 8.17 -2.11
N PHE A 30 14.22 7.01 -2.74
CA PHE A 30 13.61 6.73 -4.03
C PHE A 30 12.10 6.57 -3.90
N LEU A 31 11.64 5.74 -2.97
CA LEU A 31 10.20 5.52 -2.75
C LEU A 31 9.49 6.80 -2.28
N ASP A 32 10.16 7.61 -1.44
CA ASP A 32 9.62 8.89 -0.99
C ASP A 32 9.52 9.90 -2.14
N SER A 33 10.48 9.92 -3.06
CA SER A 33 10.42 10.74 -4.27
C SER A 33 9.27 10.29 -5.19
N VAL A 34 9.05 8.99 -5.35
CA VAL A 34 7.96 8.44 -6.17
C VAL A 34 6.59 8.78 -5.57
N THR A 35 6.41 8.63 -4.25
CA THR A 35 5.14 8.99 -3.60
C THR A 35 4.88 10.50 -3.61
N HIS A 36 5.93 11.32 -3.47
CA HIS A 36 5.81 12.78 -3.60
C HIS A 36 5.40 13.19 -5.02
N LEU A 37 6.02 12.58 -6.05
CA LEU A 37 5.63 12.80 -7.43
C LEU A 37 4.17 12.39 -7.68
N ALA A 38 3.77 11.22 -7.18
CA ALA A 38 2.39 10.75 -7.29
C ALA A 38 1.40 11.73 -6.62
N GLN A 39 1.73 12.25 -5.43
CA GLN A 39 0.90 13.26 -4.76
C GLN A 39 0.65 14.49 -5.65
N ASN A 40 1.69 14.96 -6.33
CA ASN A 40 1.58 16.10 -7.24
C ASN A 40 0.81 15.77 -8.53
N VAL A 41 1.01 14.58 -9.10
CA VAL A 41 0.32 14.15 -10.33
C VAL A 41 -1.18 13.94 -10.09
N PHE A 42 -1.54 13.31 -8.99
CA PHE A 42 -2.94 13.01 -8.68
C PHE A 42 -3.66 14.14 -7.93
N HIS A 43 -2.93 15.16 -7.46
CA HIS A 43 -3.49 16.26 -6.66
C HIS A 43 -4.32 15.77 -5.46
N VAL A 44 -3.80 14.81 -4.72
CA VAL A 44 -4.43 14.25 -3.51
C VAL A 44 -3.69 14.65 -2.25
N LYS A 45 -4.35 14.62 -1.10
CA LYS A 45 -3.74 14.97 0.18
C LYS A 45 -2.73 13.95 0.65
N THR A 46 -3.00 12.67 0.43
CA THR A 46 -2.19 11.58 0.99
C THR A 46 -1.87 10.53 -0.06
N VAL A 47 -0.60 10.11 -0.10
CA VAL A 47 -0.11 8.97 -0.88
C VAL A 47 0.72 8.08 0.03
N LEU A 48 0.43 6.79 0.04
CA LEU A 48 1.10 5.81 0.89
C LEU A 48 1.59 4.60 0.08
N ILE A 49 2.77 4.11 0.45
CA ILE A 49 3.16 2.73 0.20
C ILE A 49 2.96 1.99 1.52
N SER A 50 1.85 1.24 1.60
CA SER A 50 1.46 0.46 2.77
C SER A 50 1.88 -0.99 2.61
N LEU A 51 2.50 -1.57 3.62
CA LEU A 51 2.75 -3.00 3.72
C LEU A 51 1.83 -3.60 4.77
N ILE A 52 1.18 -4.71 4.44
CA ILE A 52 0.17 -5.33 5.30
C ILE A 52 0.80 -6.48 6.09
N ASP A 53 1.12 -6.19 7.34
CA ASP A 53 1.64 -7.15 8.32
C ASP A 53 0.51 -7.96 8.97
N ALA A 54 0.82 -8.80 9.95
CA ALA A 54 -0.13 -9.68 10.60
C ALA A 54 -1.30 -8.92 11.27
N ASP A 55 -1.00 -7.83 11.97
CA ASP A 55 -1.96 -7.06 12.77
C ASP A 55 -1.96 -5.54 12.50
N ARG A 56 -1.08 -5.08 11.63
CA ARG A 56 -0.91 -3.65 11.27
C ARG A 56 -0.76 -3.45 9.76
N GLN A 57 -1.05 -2.25 9.30
CA GLN A 57 -0.50 -1.71 8.07
C GLN A 57 0.64 -0.75 8.42
N TRP A 58 1.82 -0.99 7.89
CA TRP A 58 3.01 -0.20 8.11
C TRP A 58 3.36 0.58 6.84
N PHE A 59 3.73 1.86 6.98
CA PHE A 59 3.96 2.73 5.82
C PHE A 59 5.45 2.84 5.50
N LYS A 60 5.87 2.20 4.41
CA LYS A 60 7.24 2.33 3.89
C LYS A 60 7.53 3.72 3.35
N SER A 61 6.54 4.34 2.75
CA SER A 61 6.58 5.74 2.31
C SER A 61 5.22 6.38 2.52
N ARG A 62 5.22 7.66 2.88
CA ARG A 62 3.99 8.40 3.22
C ARG A 62 4.15 9.89 2.91
N GLN A 63 3.14 10.42 2.24
CA GLN A 63 2.98 11.85 2.00
C GLN A 63 1.63 12.27 2.59
N GLY A 64 1.61 13.36 3.37
CA GLY A 64 0.39 13.91 3.94
C GLY A 64 -0.22 13.13 5.12
N LEU A 65 0.54 12.22 5.76
CA LEU A 65 0.13 11.48 6.93
C LEU A 65 1.30 11.37 7.92
N ASP A 66 1.07 11.72 9.19
CA ASP A 66 2.11 11.67 10.24
C ASP A 66 2.29 10.29 10.85
N ALA A 67 1.22 9.48 10.93
CA ALA A 67 1.27 8.13 11.45
C ALA A 67 2.21 7.25 10.62
N SER A 68 3.05 6.43 11.30
CA SER A 68 3.94 5.45 10.65
C SER A 68 3.25 4.12 10.39
N GLU A 69 2.18 3.83 11.10
CA GLU A 69 1.38 2.62 11.00
C GLU A 69 -0.03 2.83 11.56
N THR A 70 -0.94 1.94 11.24
CA THR A 70 -2.28 1.86 11.83
C THR A 70 -2.67 0.40 12.00
N PRO A 71 -3.66 0.07 12.88
CA PRO A 71 -4.16 -1.29 13.00
C PRO A 71 -4.70 -1.83 11.67
N ARG A 72 -4.41 -3.09 11.39
CA ARG A 72 -4.89 -3.78 10.18
C ARG A 72 -6.42 -3.83 10.11
N ASP A 73 -7.08 -4.01 11.24
CA ASP A 73 -8.53 -4.16 11.35
C ASP A 73 -9.33 -2.98 10.78
N ILE A 74 -8.75 -1.79 10.79
CA ILE A 74 -9.36 -0.58 10.25
C ILE A 74 -8.82 -0.19 8.88
N SER A 75 -7.87 -0.96 8.33
CA SER A 75 -7.17 -0.60 7.10
C SER A 75 -8.02 -0.81 5.86
N PHE A 76 -8.07 0.18 4.99
CA PHE A 76 -8.58 0.05 3.62
C PHE A 76 -7.68 -0.86 2.79
N CYS A 77 -6.37 -0.74 2.97
CA CYS A 77 -5.36 -1.52 2.26
C CYS A 77 -5.48 -3.03 2.55
N GLY A 78 -5.97 -3.41 3.72
CA GLY A 78 -6.27 -4.80 4.05
C GLY A 78 -7.34 -5.42 3.13
N HIS A 79 -8.29 -4.62 2.63
CA HIS A 79 -9.25 -5.07 1.62
C HIS A 79 -8.62 -5.16 0.22
N VAL A 80 -7.69 -4.26 -0.10
CA VAL A 80 -7.03 -4.23 -1.42
C VAL A 80 -6.20 -5.48 -1.68
N ILE A 81 -5.49 -6.01 -0.68
CA ILE A 81 -4.65 -7.20 -0.85
C ILE A 81 -5.43 -8.49 -1.12
N LEU A 82 -6.77 -8.47 -1.00
CA LEU A 82 -7.63 -9.62 -1.27
C LEU A 82 -7.89 -9.83 -2.78
N GLN A 83 -7.49 -8.89 -3.61
CA GLN A 83 -7.77 -8.89 -5.04
C GLN A 83 -6.57 -8.34 -5.83
N ASN A 84 -6.64 -8.27 -7.17
CA ASN A 84 -5.48 -7.96 -8.00
C ASN A 84 -5.60 -6.65 -8.79
N ASP A 85 -6.77 -6.05 -8.81
CA ASP A 85 -7.08 -4.86 -9.61
C ASP A 85 -7.08 -3.58 -8.76
N ILE A 86 -7.39 -2.46 -9.40
CA ILE A 86 -7.62 -1.19 -8.71
C ILE A 86 -8.87 -1.29 -7.85
N PHE A 87 -8.73 -1.00 -6.56
CA PHE A 87 -9.82 -0.91 -5.59
C PHE A 87 -10.12 0.56 -5.32
N GLU A 88 -11.29 1.03 -5.71
CA GLU A 88 -11.67 2.45 -5.60
C GLU A 88 -12.94 2.63 -4.77
N ILE A 89 -12.90 3.61 -3.88
CA ILE A 89 -14.03 4.10 -3.10
C ILE A 89 -14.15 5.59 -3.37
N SER A 90 -15.19 5.97 -4.10
CA SER A 90 -15.39 7.37 -4.51
C SER A 90 -15.86 8.26 -3.36
N ASP A 91 -16.67 7.73 -2.45
CA ASP A 91 -17.07 8.36 -1.19
C ASP A 91 -17.22 7.29 -0.09
N ALA A 92 -16.32 7.33 0.89
CA ALA A 92 -16.29 6.37 1.99
C ALA A 92 -17.49 6.49 2.93
N LEU A 93 -18.17 7.65 3.00
CA LEU A 93 -19.39 7.79 3.79
C LEU A 93 -20.59 7.05 3.18
N GLU A 94 -20.59 6.85 1.87
CA GLU A 94 -21.64 6.13 1.16
C GLU A 94 -21.37 4.62 1.03
N ASP A 95 -20.16 4.18 1.38
CA ASP A 95 -19.78 2.76 1.33
C ASP A 95 -20.06 2.09 2.68
N GLN A 96 -21.03 1.16 2.71
CA GLN A 96 -21.44 0.47 3.93
C GLN A 96 -20.31 -0.28 4.65
N ARG A 97 -19.23 -0.63 3.95
CA ARG A 97 -18.06 -1.28 4.53
C ARG A 97 -17.23 -0.31 5.38
N PHE A 98 -17.26 0.99 5.05
CA PHE A 98 -16.34 1.99 5.58
C PHE A 98 -16.99 3.18 6.27
N ALA A 99 -18.27 3.43 6.10
CA ALA A 99 -18.94 4.65 6.58
C ALA A 99 -18.73 4.94 8.08
N ASP A 100 -18.64 3.91 8.91
CA ASP A 100 -18.37 3.99 10.34
C ASP A 100 -16.93 3.63 10.74
N ASN A 101 -16.02 3.60 9.77
CA ASN A 101 -14.60 3.34 10.01
C ASN A 101 -13.96 4.54 10.76
N PRO A 102 -13.10 4.32 11.78
CA PRO A 102 -12.42 5.39 12.51
C PRO A 102 -11.62 6.36 11.62
N LEU A 103 -11.09 5.90 10.50
CA LEU A 103 -10.36 6.74 9.53
C LEU A 103 -11.30 7.59 8.65
N VAL A 104 -12.59 7.32 8.67
CA VAL A 104 -13.64 8.06 7.97
C VAL A 104 -14.34 9.04 8.91
N THR A 105 -14.66 8.59 10.13
CA THR A 105 -15.35 9.40 11.14
C THR A 105 -14.41 10.29 11.94
N GLY A 106 -13.13 9.96 11.98
CA GLY A 106 -12.03 10.72 12.59
C GLY A 106 -10.91 10.97 11.58
N ASN A 107 -9.79 11.53 12.05
CA ASN A 107 -8.63 11.79 11.19
C ASN A 107 -8.13 10.51 10.51
N PRO A 108 -7.79 10.57 9.20
CA PRO A 108 -7.67 11.74 8.33
C PRO A 108 -8.97 12.15 7.59
N LEU A 109 -10.16 11.71 8.02
CA LEU A 109 -11.45 12.02 7.42
C LEU A 109 -11.55 11.52 5.97
N ILE A 110 -11.18 10.28 5.73
CA ILE A 110 -11.18 9.69 4.38
C ILE A 110 -12.56 9.81 3.75
N ARG A 111 -12.59 10.36 2.52
CA ARG A 111 -13.77 10.37 1.63
C ARG A 111 -13.47 9.59 0.36
N PHE A 112 -12.37 9.89 -0.30
CA PHE A 112 -11.87 9.16 -1.45
C PHE A 112 -10.72 8.25 -1.04
N TYR A 113 -10.74 7.03 -1.54
CA TYR A 113 -9.65 6.07 -1.42
C TYR A 113 -9.49 5.29 -2.72
N VAL A 114 -8.29 5.14 -3.18
CA VAL A 114 -7.96 4.17 -4.21
C VAL A 114 -6.66 3.46 -3.85
N GLY A 115 -6.64 2.15 -4.03
CA GLY A 115 -5.48 1.32 -3.79
C GLY A 115 -5.27 0.30 -4.92
N ILE A 116 -4.00 -0.01 -5.17
CA ILE A 116 -3.61 -1.06 -6.10
C ILE A 116 -2.55 -1.96 -5.44
N PRO A 117 -2.68 -3.30 -5.50
CA PRO A 117 -1.75 -4.19 -4.84
C PRO A 117 -0.33 -4.09 -5.39
N ILE A 118 0.66 -4.14 -4.50
CA ILE A 118 2.08 -4.31 -4.81
C ILE A 118 2.42 -5.78 -4.58
N LYS A 119 2.93 -6.45 -5.62
CA LYS A 119 3.24 -7.88 -5.58
C LYS A 119 4.74 -8.12 -5.44
N SER A 120 5.07 -9.22 -4.77
CA SER A 120 6.41 -9.81 -4.81
C SER A 120 6.68 -10.51 -6.14
N ALA A 121 7.92 -10.96 -6.34
CA ALA A 121 8.29 -11.84 -7.46
C ALA A 121 7.55 -13.19 -7.42
N LEU A 122 7.12 -13.64 -6.24
CA LEU A 122 6.33 -14.86 -6.06
C LEU A 122 4.83 -14.66 -6.28
N GLY A 123 4.39 -13.42 -6.53
CA GLY A 123 3.00 -13.07 -6.77
C GLY A 123 2.16 -12.80 -5.51
N SER A 124 2.77 -12.76 -4.33
CA SER A 124 2.08 -12.38 -3.10
C SER A 124 1.77 -10.90 -3.07
N ASN A 125 0.56 -10.53 -2.68
CA ASN A 125 0.19 -9.13 -2.43
C ASN A 125 0.82 -8.68 -1.09
N LEU A 126 1.96 -7.98 -1.15
CA LEU A 126 2.70 -7.52 0.03
C LEU A 126 2.03 -6.32 0.71
N GLY A 127 1.40 -5.50 -0.08
CA GLY A 127 0.78 -4.25 0.34
C GLY A 127 0.18 -3.50 -0.83
N THR A 128 0.14 -2.18 -0.74
CA THR A 128 -0.55 -1.32 -1.72
C THR A 128 0.20 -0.02 -1.98
N LEU A 129 0.05 0.51 -3.19
CA LEU A 129 0.10 1.95 -3.41
C LEU A 129 -1.31 2.49 -3.26
N CYS A 130 -1.53 3.48 -2.38
CA CYS A 130 -2.84 4.08 -2.22
C CYS A 130 -2.82 5.61 -2.23
N LEU A 131 -3.90 6.17 -2.74
CA LEU A 131 -4.20 7.60 -2.78
C LEU A 131 -5.43 7.86 -1.91
N ILE A 132 -5.39 8.93 -1.12
CA ILE A 132 -6.45 9.27 -0.17
C ILE A 132 -6.74 10.76 -0.25
N ASP A 133 -8.03 11.11 -0.18
CA ASP A 133 -8.45 12.49 -0.05
C ASP A 133 -9.62 12.65 0.93
N ASP A 134 -9.82 13.86 1.44
CA ASP A 134 -10.91 14.20 2.36
C ASP A 134 -12.16 14.73 1.64
N HIS A 135 -12.20 14.64 0.32
CA HIS A 135 -13.39 14.90 -0.49
C HIS A 135 -13.64 13.76 -1.48
N PRO A 136 -14.93 13.52 -1.79
CA PRO A 136 -15.28 12.51 -2.78
C PRO A 136 -14.71 12.85 -4.15
N ARG A 137 -14.21 11.83 -4.85
CA ARG A 137 -13.80 11.92 -6.26
C ARG A 137 -13.85 10.56 -6.93
N LYS A 138 -13.59 10.57 -8.22
CA LYS A 138 -13.44 9.36 -9.04
C LYS A 138 -12.26 9.52 -9.98
N LEU A 139 -11.44 8.49 -10.12
CA LEU A 139 -10.33 8.52 -11.06
C LEU A 139 -10.83 8.54 -12.50
N THR A 140 -10.18 9.35 -13.33
CA THR A 140 -10.30 9.29 -14.78
C THR A 140 -9.61 8.05 -15.33
N GLN A 141 -9.85 7.72 -16.59
CA GLN A 141 -9.16 6.61 -17.27
C GLN A 141 -7.65 6.84 -17.37
N GLU A 142 -7.23 8.08 -17.58
CA GLU A 142 -5.83 8.47 -17.63
C GLU A 142 -5.16 8.33 -16.25
N GLU A 143 -5.81 8.79 -15.18
CA GLU A 143 -5.30 8.63 -13.82
C GLU A 143 -5.18 7.15 -13.42
N ARG A 144 -6.10 6.28 -13.90
CA ARG A 144 -6.00 4.82 -13.68
C ARG A 144 -4.74 4.25 -14.34
N ALA A 145 -4.42 4.69 -15.55
CA ALA A 145 -3.20 4.28 -16.24
C ALA A 145 -1.95 4.75 -15.47
N PHE A 146 -1.92 6.01 -15.03
CA PHE A 146 -0.81 6.52 -14.21
C PHE A 146 -0.66 5.75 -12.89
N LEU A 147 -1.76 5.39 -12.22
CA LEU A 147 -1.69 4.60 -10.99
C LEU A 147 -1.03 3.24 -11.22
N VAL A 148 -1.33 2.59 -12.33
CA VAL A 148 -0.68 1.32 -12.73
C VAL A 148 0.82 1.53 -12.98
N ASP A 149 1.20 2.61 -13.66
CA ASP A 149 2.61 2.92 -13.94
C ASP A 149 3.39 3.19 -12.66
N PHE A 150 2.86 4.02 -11.75
CA PHE A 150 3.47 4.26 -10.44
C PHE A 150 3.63 2.97 -9.64
N LYS A 151 2.58 2.13 -9.60
CA LYS A 151 2.65 0.82 -8.94
C LYS A 151 3.73 -0.06 -9.56
N ASN A 152 3.87 -0.09 -10.87
CA ASN A 152 4.89 -0.90 -11.55
C ASN A 152 6.31 -0.44 -11.22
N ILE A 153 6.56 0.88 -11.14
CA ILE A 153 7.83 1.46 -10.73
C ILE A 153 8.18 1.00 -9.30
N ILE A 154 7.25 1.17 -8.37
CA ILE A 154 7.44 0.80 -6.95
C ILE A 154 7.66 -0.70 -6.81
N GLN A 155 6.83 -1.52 -7.45
CA GLN A 155 6.92 -2.97 -7.41
C GLN A 155 8.25 -3.49 -7.95
N THR A 156 8.68 -2.98 -9.10
CA THR A 156 9.96 -3.35 -9.70
C THR A 156 11.12 -2.99 -8.79
N TYR A 157 11.10 -1.82 -8.17
CA TYR A 157 12.12 -1.39 -7.22
C TYR A 157 12.19 -2.33 -6.01
N ILE A 158 11.06 -2.64 -5.38
CA ILE A 158 11.00 -3.53 -4.20
C ILE A 158 11.50 -4.94 -4.55
N ILE A 159 11.10 -5.48 -5.70
CA ILE A 159 11.56 -6.80 -6.17
C ILE A 159 13.08 -6.80 -6.38
N ASN A 160 13.62 -5.79 -7.06
CA ASN A 160 15.06 -5.69 -7.32
C ASN A 160 15.87 -5.55 -6.02
N GLN A 161 15.39 -4.77 -5.06
CA GLN A 161 16.05 -4.64 -3.76
C GLN A 161 16.11 -5.98 -3.01
N HIS A 162 15.02 -6.74 -3.03
CA HIS A 162 14.99 -8.06 -2.40
C HIS A 162 15.94 -9.05 -3.10
N GLN A 163 15.95 -9.08 -4.43
CA GLN A 163 16.84 -9.95 -5.21
C GLN A 163 18.31 -9.63 -4.99
N ASN A 164 18.67 -8.34 -4.95
CA ASN A 164 20.03 -7.91 -4.69
C ASN A 164 20.53 -8.32 -3.29
N LYS A 165 19.67 -8.18 -2.25
CA LYS A 165 20.00 -8.66 -0.91
C LYS A 165 20.23 -10.17 -0.88
N THR A 166 19.33 -10.93 -1.51
CA THR A 166 19.44 -12.40 -1.58
C THR A 166 20.72 -12.82 -2.29
N PHE A 167 21.07 -12.17 -3.40
CA PHE A 167 22.31 -12.44 -4.13
C PHE A 167 23.54 -12.15 -3.26
N GLN A 168 23.55 -11.02 -2.54
CA GLN A 168 24.67 -10.67 -1.66
C GLN A 168 24.87 -11.71 -0.54
N LEU A 169 23.78 -12.15 0.09
CA LEU A 169 23.84 -13.20 1.12
C LEU A 169 24.42 -14.52 0.59
N ILE A 170 24.08 -14.92 -0.63
CA ILE A 170 24.65 -16.11 -1.28
C ILE A 170 26.14 -15.92 -1.51
N MET A 171 26.56 -14.77 -2.05
CA MET A 171 27.98 -14.51 -2.30
C MET A 171 28.80 -14.51 -1.02
N ASP A 172 28.28 -13.91 0.05
CA ASP A 172 28.98 -13.87 1.36
C ASP A 172 29.10 -15.25 2.01
N SER A 173 28.16 -16.18 1.69
CA SER A 173 28.18 -17.55 2.21
C SER A 173 29.18 -18.48 1.49
N VAL A 174 29.70 -18.08 0.33
CA VAL A 174 30.63 -18.87 -0.51
C VAL A 174 32.10 -18.51 -0.21
N HIS A 175 32.34 -17.46 0.59
CA HIS A 175 33.67 -17.04 1.03
C HIS A 175 33.88 -17.37 2.48
#